data_123bfba271609d5ede9b6d9716bd3962
#
_entry.id   123bfba271609d5ede9b6d9716bd3962
#
_cell.length_a   1.000
_cell.length_b   1.000
_cell.length_c   1.000
_cell.angle_alpha   90.00
_cell.angle_beta   90.00
_cell.angle_gamma   90.00
#
_symmetry.space_group_name_H-M   'P 1'
#
loop_
_entity.id
_entity.type
_entity.pdbx_description
1 polymer ?
#
loop_
_entity_poly.entity_id
_entity_poly.type
_entity_poly.pdbx_seq_one_letter_code
_entity_poly.pdbx_strand_id
1 'polypeptide(L)'
;MSAVPSSPFPDPAKYGSAGRMAAMFIDSKLTPIAVAASLLLGLFAVLMLPREEEPQIKVPMIDVMVAMPGATAQEVENRVTRPMEKLLWEIAGVEYLYSTAMPGGNLTIVRFKVGTDFENALVRLNQKLQANLDRIQIGRAHV
;
A
#
# COMPACT_ATOMS: atom_id res chain seq x y z
N MET A 1 31.47 57.07 37.86
CA MET A 1 31.69 56.02 36.80
C MET A 1 30.84 54.79 37.19
N SER A 2 29.65 54.66 36.62
CA SER A 2 28.74 53.57 36.90
C SER A 2 29.14 52.39 36.01
N ALA A 3 29.48 51.29 36.63
CA ALA A 3 29.75 50.03 35.89
C ALA A 3 28.50 49.55 35.16
N VAL A 4 28.59 49.46 33.85
CA VAL A 4 27.57 48.80 33.02
C VAL A 4 27.53 47.34 33.42
N PRO A 5 26.37 46.74 33.73
CA PRO A 5 26.30 45.32 34.01
C PRO A 5 26.70 44.53 32.78
N SER A 6 27.67 43.65 32.93
CA SER A 6 28.30 42.88 31.84
C SER A 6 27.47 41.76 31.26
N SER A 7 26.23 41.58 31.72
CA SER A 7 25.32 40.56 31.20
C SER A 7 23.87 41.04 31.31
N PRO A 8 23.06 40.91 30.25
CA PRO A 8 21.64 41.24 30.29
C PRO A 8 20.80 40.21 31.08
N PHE A 9 21.43 39.18 31.61
CA PHE A 9 20.74 38.11 32.33
C PHE A 9 21.04 38.20 33.84
N PRO A 10 20.02 37.97 34.71
CA PRO A 10 20.21 37.98 36.15
C PRO A 10 21.12 36.81 36.60
N ASP A 11 21.82 37.02 37.74
CA ASP A 11 22.79 36.07 38.31
C ASP A 11 22.29 34.61 38.36
N PRO A 12 23.05 33.67 37.80
CA PRO A 12 22.66 32.23 37.79
C PRO A 12 22.51 31.64 39.20
N ALA A 13 23.05 32.27 40.25
CA ALA A 13 22.92 31.84 41.61
C ALA A 13 21.49 31.98 42.20
N LYS A 14 20.65 32.83 41.57
CA LYS A 14 19.25 33.05 41.99
C LYS A 14 18.28 31.98 41.40
N TYR A 15 18.73 31.16 40.48
CA TYR A 15 17.89 30.11 39.89
C TYR A 15 18.08 28.77 40.60
N GLY A 16 17.04 27.99 40.68
CA GLY A 16 17.12 26.60 41.13
C GLY A 16 18.00 25.74 40.20
N SER A 17 18.12 24.45 40.49
CA SER A 17 18.96 23.53 39.71
C SER A 17 18.72 23.58 38.20
N ALA A 18 17.47 23.74 37.75
CA ALA A 18 17.09 23.85 36.33
C ALA A 18 17.62 25.14 35.71
N GLY A 19 17.57 26.29 36.43
CA GLY A 19 18.10 27.57 35.94
C GLY A 19 19.61 27.58 35.77
N ARG A 20 20.34 26.89 36.68
CA ARG A 20 21.79 26.72 36.57
C ARG A 20 22.18 25.86 35.36
N MET A 21 21.44 24.76 35.09
CA MET A 21 21.65 23.97 33.88
C MET A 21 21.38 24.78 32.63
N ALA A 22 20.30 25.54 32.57
CA ALA A 22 20.00 26.38 31.42
C ALA A 22 21.09 27.42 31.18
N ALA A 23 21.61 28.10 32.22
CA ALA A 23 22.69 29.08 32.11
C ALA A 23 24.01 28.47 31.57
N MET A 24 24.33 27.24 31.95
CA MET A 24 25.50 26.51 31.41
C MET A 24 25.41 26.27 29.91
N PHE A 25 24.19 26.11 29.37
CA PHE A 25 24.00 25.91 27.92
C PHE A 25 23.93 27.24 27.15
N ILE A 26 23.36 28.29 27.74
CA ILE A 26 23.19 29.59 27.06
C ILE A 26 24.54 30.21 26.64
N ASP A 27 25.52 30.18 27.55
CA ASP A 27 26.85 30.77 27.32
C ASP A 27 27.87 29.77 26.74
N SER A 28 27.45 28.56 26.48
CA SER A 28 28.33 27.49 25.99
C SER A 28 28.53 27.59 24.47
N LYS A 29 29.80 27.58 24.03
CA LYS A 29 30.14 27.43 22.62
C LYS A 29 29.73 26.09 22.02
N LEU A 30 29.38 25.14 22.85
CA LEU A 30 28.87 23.79 22.42
C LEU A 30 27.42 23.86 21.97
N THR A 31 26.63 24.81 22.45
CA THR A 31 25.20 24.91 22.10
C THR A 31 24.96 25.10 20.61
N PRO A 32 25.59 26.05 19.91
CA PRO A 32 25.40 26.19 18.46
C PRO A 32 25.89 24.97 17.69
N ILE A 33 26.92 24.27 18.18
CA ILE A 33 27.42 23.04 17.56
C ILE A 33 26.39 21.94 17.73
N ALA A 34 25.82 21.80 18.92
CA ALA A 34 24.78 20.79 19.18
C ALA A 34 23.49 21.03 18.35
N VAL A 35 23.09 22.30 18.20
CA VAL A 35 21.97 22.69 17.35
C VAL A 35 22.27 22.37 15.88
N ALA A 36 23.43 22.72 15.38
CA ALA A 36 23.82 22.40 14.00
C ALA A 36 23.87 20.88 13.77
N ALA A 37 24.44 20.13 14.70
CA ALA A 37 24.48 18.65 14.61
C ALA A 37 23.09 18.01 14.63
N SER A 38 22.17 18.50 15.47
CA SER A 38 20.79 18.00 15.53
C SER A 38 20.01 18.30 14.24
N LEU A 39 20.20 19.48 13.65
CA LEU A 39 19.57 19.84 12.37
C LEU A 39 20.11 18.97 11.23
N LEU A 40 21.43 18.74 11.18
CA LEU A 40 22.02 17.86 10.17
C LEU A 40 21.55 16.42 10.34
N LEU A 41 21.47 15.93 11.58
CA LEU A 41 20.97 14.59 11.86
C LEU A 41 19.50 14.46 11.49
N GLY A 42 18.68 15.46 11.79
CA GLY A 42 17.27 15.51 11.41
C GLY A 42 17.08 15.52 9.89
N LEU A 43 17.86 16.35 9.17
CA LEU A 43 17.85 16.37 7.71
C LEU A 43 18.28 15.01 7.12
N PHE A 44 19.35 14.44 7.65
CA PHE A 44 19.82 13.11 7.25
C PHE A 44 18.75 12.03 7.47
N ALA A 45 18.09 12.05 8.63
CA ALA A 45 17.01 11.12 8.94
C ALA A 45 15.84 11.25 7.95
N VAL A 46 15.44 12.48 7.60
CA VAL A 46 14.36 12.70 6.60
C VAL A 46 14.73 12.18 5.22
N LEU A 47 16.01 12.33 4.82
CA LEU A 47 16.47 11.85 3.51
C LEU A 47 16.67 10.34 3.46
N MET A 48 17.03 9.71 4.58
CA MET A 48 17.29 8.28 4.67
C MET A 48 16.06 7.45 5.04
N LEU A 49 15.05 8.06 5.64
CA LEU A 49 13.85 7.33 6.03
C LEU A 49 13.03 6.98 4.78
N PRO A 50 12.83 5.70 4.46
CA PRO A 50 11.92 5.33 3.38
C PRO A 50 10.51 5.83 3.73
N ARG A 51 9.89 6.55 2.79
CA ARG A 51 8.55 7.14 2.95
C ARG A 51 7.41 6.13 2.73
N GLU A 52 7.65 4.88 3.00
CA GLU A 52 6.61 3.86 2.89
C GLU A 52 5.89 3.74 4.24
N GLU A 53 4.69 4.30 4.30
CA GLU A 53 3.86 4.28 5.53
C GLU A 53 3.27 2.90 5.82
N GLU A 54 3.16 2.03 4.79
CA GLU A 54 2.59 0.68 4.98
C GLU A 54 3.39 -0.36 4.17
N PRO A 55 3.61 -1.57 4.73
CA PRO A 55 4.13 -2.67 3.94
C PRO A 55 3.14 -2.95 2.80
N GLN A 56 3.55 -2.79 1.55
CA GLN A 56 2.71 -3.09 0.40
C GLN A 56 2.41 -4.58 0.36
N ILE A 57 1.28 -4.96 0.95
CA ILE A 57 0.73 -6.30 0.82
C ILE A 57 0.17 -6.39 -0.60
N LYS A 58 0.98 -6.87 -1.54
CA LYS A 58 0.54 -7.11 -2.91
C LYS A 58 -0.36 -8.33 -2.91
N VAL A 59 -1.65 -8.10 -2.94
CA VAL A 59 -2.67 -9.14 -3.20
C VAL A 59 -3.06 -9.01 -4.66
N PRO A 60 -2.62 -9.93 -5.53
CA PRO A 60 -3.01 -9.85 -6.93
C PRO A 60 -4.51 -10.16 -7.06
N MET A 61 -5.25 -9.21 -7.64
CA MET A 61 -6.64 -9.39 -8.03
C MET A 61 -6.76 -9.15 -9.53
N ILE A 62 -7.49 -10.02 -10.21
CA ILE A 62 -7.69 -9.95 -11.66
C ILE A 62 -9.19 -10.00 -11.93
N ASP A 63 -9.68 -9.04 -12.69
CA ASP A 63 -11.08 -8.95 -13.09
C ASP A 63 -11.28 -9.63 -14.43
N VAL A 64 -12.19 -10.59 -14.48
CA VAL A 64 -12.58 -11.29 -15.71
C VAL A 64 -14.00 -10.88 -16.06
N MET A 65 -14.15 -10.18 -17.18
CA MET A 65 -15.45 -9.78 -17.70
C MET A 65 -15.85 -10.65 -18.89
N VAL A 66 -17.07 -11.15 -18.86
CA VAL A 66 -17.65 -11.96 -19.96
C VAL A 66 -18.94 -11.34 -20.42
N ALA A 67 -19.04 -11.00 -21.70
CA ALA A 67 -20.26 -10.47 -22.30
C ALA A 67 -21.09 -11.59 -22.93
N MET A 68 -22.41 -11.59 -22.62
CA MET A 68 -23.41 -12.48 -23.21
C MET A 68 -24.67 -11.66 -23.53
N PRO A 69 -24.64 -10.85 -24.61
CA PRO A 69 -25.74 -9.93 -24.94
C PRO A 69 -27.06 -10.67 -25.13
N GLY A 70 -28.14 -10.12 -24.52
CA GLY A 70 -29.49 -10.69 -24.64
C GLY A 70 -29.81 -11.79 -23.64
N ALA A 71 -28.83 -12.26 -22.86
CA ALA A 71 -29.07 -13.26 -21.83
C ALA A 71 -29.60 -12.65 -20.53
N THR A 72 -30.46 -13.39 -19.83
CA THR A 72 -30.89 -13.07 -18.48
C THR A 72 -29.76 -13.39 -17.47
N ALA A 73 -29.80 -12.79 -16.28
CA ALA A 73 -28.81 -13.07 -15.25
C ALA A 73 -28.73 -14.56 -14.88
N GLN A 74 -29.86 -15.26 -14.88
CA GLN A 74 -29.92 -16.69 -14.59
C GLN A 74 -29.30 -17.57 -15.68
N GLU A 75 -29.44 -17.18 -16.96
CA GLU A 75 -28.76 -17.83 -18.08
C GLU A 75 -27.26 -17.60 -18.03
N VAL A 76 -26.83 -16.35 -17.74
CA VAL A 76 -25.40 -16.01 -17.53
C VAL A 76 -24.82 -16.83 -16.38
N GLU A 77 -25.52 -16.94 -15.26
CA GLU A 77 -25.06 -17.75 -14.13
C GLU A 77 -24.86 -19.22 -14.52
N ASN A 78 -25.83 -19.83 -15.17
CA ASN A 78 -25.76 -21.25 -15.48
C ASN A 78 -24.78 -21.60 -16.60
N ARG A 79 -24.67 -20.74 -17.62
CA ARG A 79 -23.86 -21.00 -18.83
C ARG A 79 -22.45 -20.46 -18.77
N VAL A 80 -22.22 -19.41 -17.99
CA VAL A 80 -20.95 -18.69 -17.92
C VAL A 80 -20.35 -18.80 -16.52
N THR A 81 -21.03 -18.27 -15.49
CA THR A 81 -20.46 -18.10 -14.16
C THR A 81 -20.06 -19.44 -13.54
N ARG A 82 -20.98 -20.39 -13.45
CA ARG A 82 -20.71 -21.69 -12.82
C ARG A 82 -19.62 -22.51 -13.51
N PRO A 83 -19.61 -22.64 -14.85
CA PRO A 83 -18.51 -23.36 -15.52
C PRO A 83 -17.17 -22.63 -15.37
N MET A 84 -17.18 -21.29 -15.46
CA MET A 84 -15.98 -20.48 -15.31
C MET A 84 -15.38 -20.56 -13.91
N GLU A 85 -16.20 -20.47 -12.87
CA GLU A 85 -15.74 -20.64 -11.48
C GLU A 85 -15.04 -21.98 -11.27
N LYS A 86 -15.59 -23.07 -11.79
CA LYS A 86 -14.94 -24.39 -11.70
C LYS A 86 -13.57 -24.41 -12.34
N LEU A 87 -13.42 -23.76 -13.50
CA LEU A 87 -12.15 -23.70 -14.21
C LEU A 87 -11.14 -22.79 -13.47
N LEU A 88 -11.59 -21.69 -12.91
CA LEU A 88 -10.75 -20.74 -12.17
C LEU A 88 -10.26 -21.32 -10.84
N TRP A 89 -11.08 -22.11 -10.14
CA TRP A 89 -10.67 -22.81 -8.93
C TRP A 89 -9.55 -23.85 -9.15
N GLU A 90 -9.40 -24.36 -10.36
CA GLU A 90 -8.31 -25.28 -10.71
C GLU A 90 -6.96 -24.59 -10.87
N ILE A 91 -6.92 -23.24 -10.89
CA ILE A 91 -5.68 -22.47 -11.03
C ILE A 91 -4.95 -22.44 -9.71
N ALA A 92 -3.70 -22.89 -9.71
CA ALA A 92 -2.87 -22.87 -8.51
C ALA A 92 -2.63 -21.45 -8.02
N GLY A 93 -2.91 -21.21 -6.74
CA GLY A 93 -2.72 -19.90 -6.09
C GLY A 93 -3.97 -19.04 -5.99
N VAL A 94 -5.10 -19.45 -6.56
CA VAL A 94 -6.39 -18.80 -6.32
C VAL A 94 -6.79 -19.00 -4.85
N GLU A 95 -7.19 -17.90 -4.21
CA GLU A 95 -7.63 -17.89 -2.81
C GLU A 95 -9.14 -17.70 -2.70
N TYR A 96 -9.69 -16.72 -3.44
CA TYR A 96 -11.12 -16.43 -3.48
C TYR A 96 -11.57 -16.05 -4.89
N LEU A 97 -12.83 -16.39 -5.19
CA LEU A 97 -13.54 -15.98 -6.39
C LEU A 97 -14.81 -15.23 -5.97
N TYR A 98 -15.01 -14.07 -6.57
CA TYR A 98 -16.23 -13.28 -6.41
C TYR A 98 -16.86 -13.08 -7.77
N SER A 99 -17.99 -13.75 -8.03
CA SER A 99 -18.68 -13.68 -9.31
C SER A 99 -20.02 -12.97 -9.17
N THR A 100 -20.33 -12.11 -10.12
CA THR A 100 -21.62 -11.43 -10.22
C THR A 100 -22.19 -11.65 -11.61
N ALA A 101 -23.27 -12.42 -11.70
CA ALA A 101 -24.03 -12.59 -12.93
C ALA A 101 -25.05 -11.44 -13.06
N MET A 102 -25.05 -10.78 -14.19
CA MET A 102 -25.99 -9.70 -14.52
C MET A 102 -26.59 -9.91 -15.91
N PRO A 103 -27.73 -9.28 -16.23
CA PRO A 103 -28.27 -9.35 -17.58
C PRO A 103 -27.25 -8.90 -18.60
N GLY A 104 -26.93 -9.74 -19.58
CA GLY A 104 -25.97 -9.44 -20.64
C GLY A 104 -24.49 -9.69 -20.31
N GLY A 105 -24.14 -10.14 -19.10
CA GLY A 105 -22.75 -10.43 -18.80
C GLY A 105 -22.46 -10.90 -17.37
N ASN A 106 -21.19 -11.19 -17.14
CA ASN A 106 -20.66 -11.60 -15.85
C ASN A 106 -19.37 -10.84 -15.54
N LEU A 107 -19.18 -10.51 -14.27
CA LEU A 107 -17.92 -10.03 -13.70
C LEU A 107 -17.44 -11.04 -12.65
N THR A 108 -16.24 -11.55 -12.83
CA THR A 108 -15.58 -12.41 -11.83
C THR A 108 -14.27 -11.81 -11.40
N ILE A 109 -14.13 -11.56 -10.11
CA ILE A 109 -12.90 -11.09 -9.48
C ILE A 109 -12.16 -12.30 -8.94
N VAL A 110 -10.97 -12.55 -9.46
CA VAL A 110 -10.08 -13.64 -9.03
C VAL A 110 -9.03 -13.08 -8.10
N ARG A 111 -9.08 -13.47 -6.83
CA ARG A 111 -8.09 -13.09 -5.82
C ARG A 111 -7.09 -14.23 -5.64
N PHE A 112 -5.82 -13.90 -5.78
CA PHE A 112 -4.72 -14.84 -5.54
C PHE A 112 -4.15 -14.68 -4.13
N LYS A 113 -3.44 -15.71 -3.68
CA LYS A 113 -2.74 -15.69 -2.38
C LYS A 113 -1.69 -14.58 -2.34
N VAL A 114 -1.51 -14.01 -1.17
CA VAL A 114 -0.47 -13.01 -0.91
C VAL A 114 0.91 -13.56 -1.30
N GLY A 115 1.69 -12.75 -2.03
CA GLY A 115 3.03 -13.14 -2.50
C GLY A 115 3.03 -13.92 -3.83
N THR A 116 1.87 -14.14 -4.43
CA THR A 116 1.81 -14.67 -5.81
C THR A 116 2.26 -13.60 -6.79
N ASP A 117 3.13 -13.95 -7.71
CA ASP A 117 3.57 -13.05 -8.78
C ASP A 117 2.39 -12.77 -9.73
N PHE A 118 2.07 -11.49 -9.89
CA PHE A 118 0.94 -11.02 -10.69
C PHE A 118 1.05 -11.44 -12.17
N GLU A 119 2.24 -11.34 -12.77
CA GLU A 119 2.45 -11.67 -14.18
C GLU A 119 2.22 -13.17 -14.43
N ASN A 120 2.78 -14.00 -13.57
CA ASN A 120 2.58 -15.46 -13.65
C ASN A 120 1.12 -15.86 -13.40
N ALA A 121 0.42 -15.18 -12.48
CA ALA A 121 -0.99 -15.39 -12.22
C ALA A 121 -1.84 -15.04 -13.45
N LEU A 122 -1.58 -13.89 -14.08
CA LEU A 122 -2.25 -13.43 -15.28
C LEU A 122 -2.05 -14.38 -16.47
N VAL A 123 -0.83 -14.85 -16.68
CA VAL A 123 -0.51 -15.80 -17.75
C VAL A 123 -1.27 -17.12 -17.55
N ARG A 124 -1.25 -17.68 -16.35
CA ARG A 124 -1.96 -18.94 -16.03
C ARG A 124 -3.47 -18.80 -16.22
N LEU A 125 -4.04 -17.69 -15.77
CA LEU A 125 -5.45 -17.36 -15.93
C LEU A 125 -5.83 -17.28 -17.40
N ASN A 126 -5.08 -16.52 -18.19
CA ASN A 126 -5.30 -16.36 -19.63
C ASN A 126 -5.22 -17.70 -20.37
N GLN A 127 -4.18 -18.49 -20.11
CA GLN A 127 -4.01 -19.82 -20.72
C GLN A 127 -5.18 -20.74 -20.38
N LYS A 128 -5.63 -20.73 -19.11
CA LYS A 128 -6.75 -21.57 -18.66
C LYS A 128 -8.07 -21.18 -19.32
N LEU A 129 -8.34 -19.86 -19.41
CA LEU A 129 -9.54 -19.37 -20.07
C LEU A 129 -9.49 -19.66 -21.57
N GLN A 130 -8.40 -19.39 -22.26
CA GLN A 130 -8.27 -19.63 -23.69
C GLN A 130 -8.38 -21.11 -24.08
N ALA A 131 -7.82 -21.99 -23.28
CA ALA A 131 -7.91 -23.43 -23.50
C ALA A 131 -9.32 -24.01 -23.30
N ASN A 132 -10.24 -23.28 -22.68
CA ASN A 132 -11.59 -23.73 -22.34
C ASN A 132 -12.71 -22.79 -22.80
N LEU A 133 -12.42 -21.90 -23.77
CA LEU A 133 -13.40 -20.95 -24.31
C LEU A 133 -14.66 -21.61 -24.87
N ASP A 134 -14.51 -22.81 -25.42
CA ASP A 134 -15.60 -23.64 -25.97
C ASP A 134 -16.50 -24.21 -24.87
N ARG A 135 -16.01 -24.41 -23.66
CA ARG A 135 -16.81 -24.88 -22.51
C ARG A 135 -17.61 -23.75 -21.85
N ILE A 136 -17.07 -22.55 -21.92
CA ILE A 136 -17.73 -21.34 -21.48
C ILE A 136 -18.32 -20.76 -22.77
N GLN A 137 -19.61 -20.89 -23.02
CA GLN A 137 -20.31 -20.46 -24.25
C GLN A 137 -20.30 -18.93 -24.40
N ILE A 138 -19.11 -18.35 -24.73
CA ILE A 138 -18.82 -16.94 -24.59
C ILE A 138 -18.83 -16.23 -25.93
N GLY A 139 -19.51 -15.07 -25.96
CA GLY A 139 -19.39 -14.10 -27.03
C GLY A 139 -18.02 -13.39 -27.10
N ARG A 140 -17.41 -12.99 -26.01
CA ARG A 140 -16.00 -12.49 -25.89
C ARG A 140 -15.63 -12.35 -24.41
N ALA A 141 -14.57 -13.01 -23.96
CA ALA A 141 -13.96 -12.75 -22.68
C ALA A 141 -12.86 -11.68 -22.82
N HIS A 142 -12.87 -10.68 -21.95
CA HIS A 142 -11.80 -9.72 -21.79
C HIS A 142 -11.21 -9.86 -20.38
N VAL A 143 -9.89 -9.89 -20.30
CA VAL A 143 -9.07 -9.93 -19.09
C VAL A 143 -8.35 -8.61 -18.94
#